data_f3061516ac2c8e965acd4d8607a8d25b
#
_entry.id   f3061516ac2c8e965acd4d8607a8d25b
#
_cell.length_a   1.000
_cell.length_b   1.000
_cell.length_c   1.000
_cell.angle_alpha   90.00
_cell.angle_beta   90.00
_cell.angle_gamma   90.00
#
_symmetry.space_group_name_H-M   'P 1'
#
loop_
_entity.id
_entity.type
_entity.pdbx_description
1 polymer ?
#
loop_
_entity_poly.entity_id
_entity_poly.type
_entity_poly.pdbx_seq_one_letter_code
_entity_poly.pdbx_strand_id
1 'polypeptide(L)'
;MLDLVDRLRQLEKRTVDLSNKRRPVFEDRGQIPPHDRLARLLDPGMPFLQLHSLANYLVEDENPETSVPGANVIAGIGYVRGIRCLVWIDDSGIKAGSYTQTTNAMVLSIQEIAKRQKLPVIHLVESAGADLMRFTVENWILAGSMFRNLAQMSATGIPIITVLHGPSTAGGAYMPGMSDYVIGVKNNGLAALAGAAL
;
A
#
# COMPACT_ATOMS: atom_id res chain seq x y z
N MET A 1 21.97 12.46 18.39
CA MET A 1 20.55 12.51 17.95
C MET A 1 20.41 12.83 16.45
N LEU A 2 21.03 13.90 15.93
CA LEU A 2 20.97 14.22 14.48
C LEU A 2 21.50 13.08 13.61
N ASP A 3 22.61 12.45 13.99
CA ASP A 3 23.17 11.28 13.30
C ASP A 3 22.19 10.10 13.19
N LEU A 4 21.41 9.83 14.25
CA LEU A 4 20.38 8.79 14.23
C LEU A 4 19.23 9.13 13.27
N VAL A 5 18.82 10.39 13.22
CA VAL A 5 17.78 10.84 12.30
C VAL A 5 18.26 10.70 10.85
N ASP A 6 19.51 11.05 10.57
CA ASP A 6 20.06 10.90 9.22
C ASP A 6 20.21 9.43 8.81
N ARG A 7 20.58 8.55 9.74
CA ARG A 7 20.59 7.10 9.50
C ARG A 7 19.19 6.56 9.21
N LEU A 8 18.16 6.99 9.94
CA LEU A 8 16.77 6.61 9.67
C LEU A 8 16.33 7.07 8.28
N ARG A 9 16.61 8.30 7.89
CA ARG A 9 16.31 8.82 6.55
C ARG A 9 17.01 8.03 5.45
N GLN A 10 18.25 7.62 5.67
CA GLN A 10 18.98 6.77 4.72
C GLN A 10 18.36 5.38 4.60
N LEU A 11 17.86 4.80 5.70
CA LEU A 11 17.13 3.54 5.67
C LEU A 11 15.82 3.67 4.90
N GLU A 12 15.01 4.67 5.19
CA GLU A 12 13.75 4.92 4.47
C GLU A 12 13.98 5.14 2.98
N LYS A 13 15.05 5.86 2.62
CA LYS A 13 15.44 6.07 1.22
C LYS A 13 15.69 4.78 0.46
N ARG A 14 16.17 3.70 1.08
CA ARG A 14 16.39 2.41 0.41
C ARG A 14 15.10 1.83 -0.21
N THR A 15 13.97 2.00 0.47
CA THR A 15 12.66 1.57 -0.04
C THR A 15 12.27 2.37 -1.29
N VAL A 16 12.44 3.68 -1.24
CA VAL A 16 12.18 4.57 -2.37
C VAL A 16 13.07 4.23 -3.56
N ASP A 17 14.37 4.02 -3.30
CA ASP A 17 15.35 3.67 -4.34
C ASP A 17 15.04 2.31 -4.99
N LEU A 18 14.58 1.33 -4.18
CA LEU A 18 14.17 0.01 -4.71
C LEU A 18 12.94 0.13 -5.60
N SER A 19 11.91 0.82 -5.17
CA SER A 19 10.72 1.09 -5.97
C SER A 19 11.07 1.82 -7.27
N ASN A 20 11.90 2.83 -7.19
CA ASN A 20 12.32 3.64 -8.35
C ASN A 20 13.16 2.87 -9.40
N LYS A 21 13.78 1.75 -9.06
CA LYS A 21 14.41 0.87 -10.06
C LYS A 21 13.43 0.36 -11.11
N ARG A 22 12.14 0.32 -10.77
CA ARG A 22 11.05 -0.08 -11.67
C ARG A 22 10.41 1.10 -12.41
N ARG A 23 10.88 2.32 -12.22
CA ARG A 23 10.36 3.52 -12.89
C ARG A 23 10.22 3.34 -14.42
N PRO A 24 11.22 2.81 -15.15
CA PRO A 24 11.07 2.62 -16.59
C PRO A 24 9.89 1.72 -16.96
N VAL A 25 9.59 0.70 -16.15
CA VAL A 25 8.45 -0.21 -16.37
C VAL A 25 7.11 0.51 -16.16
N PHE A 26 7.02 1.42 -15.18
CA PHE A 26 5.83 2.24 -14.99
C PHE A 26 5.62 3.19 -16.16
N GLU A 27 6.67 3.87 -16.59
CA GLU A 27 6.62 4.83 -17.71
C GLU A 27 6.23 4.15 -19.02
N ASP A 28 6.78 2.98 -19.32
CA ASP A 28 6.43 2.16 -20.50
C ASP A 28 4.93 1.77 -20.51
N ARG A 29 4.34 1.56 -19.34
CA ARG A 29 2.91 1.27 -19.18
C ARG A 29 2.03 2.51 -19.10
N GLY A 30 2.59 3.71 -19.24
CA GLY A 30 1.87 4.97 -19.04
C GLY A 30 1.38 5.16 -17.61
N GLN A 31 2.06 4.56 -16.64
CA GLN A 31 1.75 4.64 -15.22
C GLN A 31 2.68 5.63 -14.50
N ILE A 32 2.23 6.16 -13.38
CA ILE A 32 3.01 7.02 -12.50
C ILE A 32 3.61 6.16 -11.39
N PRO A 33 4.90 6.29 -11.05
CA PRO A 33 5.50 5.57 -9.92
C PRO A 33 4.78 5.84 -8.59
N PRO A 34 4.78 4.89 -7.63
CA PRO A 34 3.98 5.01 -6.40
C PRO A 34 4.24 6.27 -5.58
N HIS A 35 5.50 6.65 -5.38
CA HIS A 35 5.84 7.88 -4.64
C HIS A 35 5.40 9.16 -5.36
N ASP A 36 5.45 9.18 -6.69
CA ASP A 36 4.97 10.30 -7.50
C ASP A 36 3.43 10.40 -7.46
N ARG A 37 2.73 9.25 -7.36
CA ARG A 37 1.28 9.22 -7.12
C ARG A 37 0.92 9.83 -5.78
N LEU A 38 1.65 9.46 -4.71
CA LEU A 38 1.47 10.06 -3.39
C LEU A 38 1.62 11.58 -3.45
N ALA A 39 2.69 12.07 -4.06
CA ALA A 39 2.96 13.51 -4.17
C ALA A 39 1.88 14.26 -4.95
N ARG A 40 1.24 13.61 -5.94
CA ARG A 40 0.14 14.22 -6.71
C ARG A 40 -1.22 14.14 -6.02
N LEU A 41 -1.40 13.17 -5.13
CA LEU A 41 -2.64 12.98 -4.39
C LEU A 41 -2.78 13.97 -3.23
N LEU A 42 -1.68 14.21 -2.52
CA LEU A 42 -1.67 15.04 -1.32
C LEU A 42 -1.78 16.52 -1.65
N ASP A 43 -2.43 17.25 -0.76
CA ASP A 43 -2.52 18.70 -0.85
C ASP A 43 -1.13 19.35 -0.70
N PRO A 44 -0.72 20.23 -1.60
CA PRO A 44 0.58 20.90 -1.53
C PRO A 44 0.77 21.66 -0.21
N GLY A 45 1.94 21.50 0.40
CA GLY A 45 2.29 22.18 1.64
C GLY A 45 1.66 21.61 2.92
N MET A 46 0.78 20.62 2.80
CA MET A 46 0.21 19.94 3.97
C MET A 46 1.11 18.80 4.44
N PRO A 47 1.16 18.52 5.76
CA PRO A 47 1.99 17.45 6.28
C PRO A 47 1.49 16.06 5.88
N PHE A 48 2.43 15.14 5.64
CA PHE A 48 2.16 13.71 5.52
C PHE A 48 2.92 12.96 6.60
N LEU A 49 2.19 12.28 7.47
CA LEU A 49 2.75 11.40 8.51
C LEU A 49 2.82 9.98 7.95
N GLN A 50 3.97 9.59 7.42
CA GLN A 50 4.18 8.21 6.97
C GLN A 50 4.15 7.25 8.15
N LEU A 51 3.48 6.11 7.99
CA LEU A 51 3.34 5.07 8.98
C LEU A 51 4.11 3.82 8.54
N HIS A 52 4.70 3.12 9.51
CA HIS A 52 5.34 1.81 9.31
C HIS A 52 6.48 1.78 8.28
N SER A 53 7.18 2.89 8.06
CA SER A 53 8.29 2.99 7.11
C SER A 53 9.44 2.00 7.36
N LEU A 54 9.53 1.45 8.56
CA LEU A 54 10.56 0.48 8.99
C LEU A 54 10.00 -0.93 9.27
N ALA A 55 8.74 -1.21 8.92
CA ALA A 55 8.07 -2.45 9.34
C ALA A 55 8.74 -3.73 8.82
N ASN A 56 9.46 -3.66 7.70
CA ASN A 56 10.15 -4.81 7.10
C ASN A 56 11.66 -4.84 7.40
N TYR A 57 12.18 -3.86 8.16
CA TYR A 57 13.61 -3.80 8.46
C TYR A 57 14.05 -5.01 9.27
N LEU A 58 15.02 -5.76 8.76
CA LEU A 58 15.55 -7.02 9.32
C LEU A 58 14.49 -8.13 9.51
N VAL A 59 13.36 -8.06 8.79
CA VAL A 59 12.31 -9.09 8.85
C VAL A 59 12.46 -10.11 7.73
N GLU A 60 12.47 -9.68 6.48
CA GLU A 60 12.61 -10.59 5.34
C GLU A 60 14.08 -10.79 4.92
N ASP A 61 14.92 -9.81 5.20
CA ASP A 61 16.37 -9.84 5.01
C ASP A 61 17.03 -9.36 6.30
N GLU A 62 17.71 -10.26 6.98
CA GLU A 62 18.37 -10.03 8.28
C GLU A 62 19.68 -9.24 8.15
N ASN A 63 20.17 -9.02 6.93
CA ASN A 63 21.39 -8.25 6.71
C ASN A 63 21.11 -6.74 6.76
N PRO A 64 21.66 -6.00 7.74
CA PRO A 64 21.40 -4.57 7.90
C PRO A 64 21.87 -3.71 6.72
N GLU A 65 22.81 -4.21 5.90
CA GLU A 65 23.31 -3.48 4.74
C GLU A 65 22.39 -3.57 3.51
N THR A 66 21.65 -4.68 3.38
CA THR A 66 20.80 -4.96 2.22
C THR A 66 19.31 -4.94 2.54
N SER A 67 18.94 -5.04 3.82
CA SER A 67 17.55 -5.01 4.26
C SER A 67 16.82 -3.74 3.80
N VAL A 68 15.65 -3.93 3.21
CA VAL A 68 14.77 -2.87 2.76
C VAL A 68 13.67 -2.63 3.80
N PRO A 69 13.67 -1.47 4.47
CA PRO A 69 12.83 -1.26 5.66
C PRO A 69 11.34 -1.18 5.38
N GLY A 70 10.93 -0.59 4.25
CA GLY A 70 9.53 -0.55 3.84
C GLY A 70 9.11 -1.88 3.24
N ALA A 71 7.87 -2.29 3.49
CA ALA A 71 7.23 -3.31 2.68
C ALA A 71 6.80 -2.72 1.32
N ASN A 72 5.98 -3.43 0.58
CA ASN A 72 5.43 -2.96 -0.69
C ASN A 72 4.13 -2.14 -0.51
N VAL A 73 4.04 -1.39 0.57
CA VAL A 73 2.93 -0.47 0.86
C VAL A 73 3.48 0.85 1.38
N ILE A 74 3.01 1.94 0.81
CA ILE A 74 3.21 3.28 1.33
C ILE A 74 1.91 3.66 2.04
N ALA A 75 1.99 3.93 3.34
CA ALA A 75 0.82 4.31 4.11
C ALA A 75 1.10 5.48 5.05
N GLY A 76 0.09 6.30 5.28
CA GLY A 76 0.22 7.44 6.16
C GLY A 76 -1.06 8.25 6.30
N ILE A 77 -0.99 9.25 7.17
CA ILE A 77 -2.05 10.23 7.36
C ILE A 77 -1.66 11.52 6.66
N GLY A 78 -2.50 11.98 5.77
CA GLY A 78 -2.28 13.20 4.98
C GLY A 78 -3.58 13.94 4.71
N TYR A 79 -3.49 14.94 3.85
CA TYR A 79 -4.63 15.76 3.47
C TYR A 79 -4.87 15.68 1.97
N VAL A 80 -6.13 15.44 1.61
CA VAL A 80 -6.61 15.45 0.22
C VAL A 80 -7.84 16.33 0.14
N ARG A 81 -7.77 17.42 -0.62
CA ARG A 81 -8.82 18.44 -0.73
C ARG A 81 -9.25 19.01 0.64
N GLY A 82 -8.29 19.26 1.52
CA GLY A 82 -8.50 19.77 2.86
C GLY A 82 -9.01 18.73 3.88
N ILE A 83 -9.26 17.50 3.46
CA ILE A 83 -9.76 16.44 4.35
C ILE A 83 -8.61 15.58 4.82
N ARG A 84 -8.48 15.43 6.13
CA ARG A 84 -7.53 14.50 6.74
C ARG A 84 -7.98 13.07 6.52
N CYS A 85 -7.16 12.26 5.88
CA CYS A 85 -7.47 10.88 5.55
C CYS A 85 -6.27 9.94 5.75
N LEU A 86 -6.56 8.66 5.84
CA LEU A 86 -5.55 7.62 5.69
C LEU A 86 -5.33 7.39 4.20
N VAL A 87 -4.09 7.51 3.75
CA VAL A 87 -3.66 7.16 2.40
C VAL A 87 -2.93 5.84 2.45
N TRP A 88 -3.31 4.93 1.55
CA TRP A 88 -2.73 3.61 1.38
C TRP A 88 -2.43 3.38 -0.11
N ILE A 89 -1.19 3.11 -0.45
CA ILE A 89 -0.73 2.92 -1.82
C ILE A 89 0.01 1.59 -1.91
N ASP A 90 -0.44 0.70 -2.78
CA ASP A 90 0.32 -0.49 -3.12
C ASP A 90 1.52 -0.10 -3.97
N ASP A 91 2.71 -0.52 -3.57
CA ASP A 91 3.94 -0.29 -4.30
C ASP A 91 4.30 -1.52 -5.14
N SER A 92 3.75 -1.56 -6.36
CA SER A 92 4.03 -2.65 -7.31
C SER A 92 5.46 -2.64 -7.87
N GLY A 93 6.26 -1.63 -7.56
CA GLY A 93 7.71 -1.61 -7.80
C GLY A 93 8.47 -2.59 -6.90
N ILE A 94 7.86 -2.98 -5.79
CA ILE A 94 8.40 -3.95 -4.83
C ILE A 94 7.54 -5.21 -4.89
N LYS A 95 8.12 -6.36 -5.28
CA LYS A 95 7.44 -7.67 -5.35
C LYS A 95 6.08 -7.64 -6.09
N ALA A 96 5.96 -6.79 -7.12
CA ALA A 96 4.72 -6.60 -7.88
C ALA A 96 3.48 -6.29 -7.01
N GLY A 97 3.65 -5.65 -5.85
CA GLY A 97 2.57 -5.35 -4.92
C GLY A 97 1.97 -6.59 -4.25
N SER A 98 2.68 -7.73 -4.18
CA SER A 98 2.17 -8.94 -3.53
C SER A 98 2.16 -8.81 -2.01
N TYR A 99 1.10 -9.30 -1.37
CA TYR A 99 0.92 -9.18 0.07
C TYR A 99 1.72 -10.26 0.82
N THR A 100 2.79 -9.83 1.48
CA THR A 100 3.59 -10.63 2.40
C THR A 100 3.02 -10.60 3.82
N GLN A 101 3.60 -11.37 4.74
CA GLN A 101 3.22 -11.31 6.15
C GLN A 101 3.37 -9.90 6.74
N THR A 102 4.49 -9.23 6.42
CA THR A 102 4.73 -7.85 6.87
C THR A 102 3.71 -6.88 6.28
N THR A 103 3.42 -7.01 4.98
CA THR A 103 2.39 -6.18 4.32
C THR A 103 1.03 -6.36 4.98
N ASN A 104 0.63 -7.60 5.27
CA ASN A 104 -0.64 -7.88 5.96
C ASN A 104 -0.68 -7.22 7.35
N ALA A 105 0.39 -7.34 8.14
CA ALA A 105 0.48 -6.72 9.45
C ALA A 105 0.39 -5.18 9.38
N MET A 106 1.09 -4.56 8.40
CA MET A 106 1.00 -3.13 8.15
C MET A 106 -0.42 -2.69 7.81
N VAL A 107 -1.06 -3.38 6.86
CA VAL A 107 -2.41 -3.03 6.41
C VAL A 107 -3.42 -3.16 7.55
N LEU A 108 -3.37 -4.21 8.34
CA LEU A 108 -4.23 -4.36 9.51
C LEU A 108 -4.04 -3.23 10.52
N SER A 109 -2.79 -2.83 10.76
CA SER A 109 -2.48 -1.72 11.66
C SER A 109 -3.03 -0.39 11.17
N ILE A 110 -2.86 -0.05 9.88
CA ILE A 110 -3.38 1.20 9.33
C ILE A 110 -4.91 1.22 9.27
N GLN A 111 -5.54 0.09 8.99
CA GLN A 111 -7.00 -0.04 9.06
C GLN A 111 -7.52 0.20 10.48
N GLU A 112 -6.82 -0.33 11.51
CA GLU A 112 -7.18 -0.07 12.91
C GLU A 112 -7.03 1.41 13.27
N ILE A 113 -5.98 2.09 12.79
CA ILE A 113 -5.81 3.53 12.96
C ILE A 113 -6.97 4.29 12.29
N ALA A 114 -7.33 3.92 11.06
CA ALA A 114 -8.44 4.55 10.35
C ALA A 114 -9.76 4.39 11.11
N LYS A 115 -10.05 3.19 11.63
CA LYS A 115 -11.25 2.91 12.45
C LYS A 115 -11.29 3.74 13.72
N ARG A 116 -10.19 3.75 14.50
CA ARG A 116 -10.11 4.50 15.77
C ARG A 116 -10.20 6.00 15.58
N GLN A 117 -9.59 6.54 14.54
CA GLN A 117 -9.55 7.96 14.24
C GLN A 117 -10.69 8.42 13.32
N LYS A 118 -11.53 7.48 12.86
CA LYS A 118 -12.62 7.72 11.89
C LYS A 118 -12.14 8.46 10.63
N LEU A 119 -10.98 8.05 10.11
CA LEU A 119 -10.38 8.66 8.94
C LEU A 119 -10.96 8.02 7.67
N PRO A 120 -11.44 8.79 6.70
CA PRO A 120 -11.65 8.29 5.35
C PRO A 120 -10.39 7.62 4.82
N VAL A 121 -10.54 6.53 4.07
CA VAL A 121 -9.43 5.77 3.49
C VAL A 121 -9.38 6.03 1.99
N ILE A 122 -8.21 6.40 1.50
CA ILE A 122 -7.93 6.47 0.06
C ILE A 122 -6.88 5.40 -0.26
N HIS A 123 -7.29 4.40 -1.05
CA HIS A 123 -6.45 3.29 -1.46
C HIS A 123 -6.14 3.36 -2.96
N LEU A 124 -4.88 3.49 -3.31
CA LEU A 124 -4.40 3.37 -4.69
C LEU A 124 -3.93 1.93 -4.89
N VAL A 125 -4.75 1.13 -5.58
CA VAL A 125 -4.57 -0.32 -5.67
C VAL A 125 -3.87 -0.75 -6.96
N GLU A 126 -2.82 -1.54 -6.80
CA GLU A 126 -2.15 -2.30 -7.85
C GLU A 126 -1.41 -3.47 -7.19
N SER A 127 -2.01 -4.67 -7.20
CA SER A 127 -1.53 -5.80 -6.39
C SER A 127 -1.61 -7.12 -7.14
N ALA A 128 -0.55 -7.92 -7.03
CA ALA A 128 -0.54 -9.30 -7.50
C ALA A 128 -1.30 -10.28 -6.58
N GLY A 129 -1.91 -9.79 -5.49
CA GLY A 129 -2.56 -10.63 -4.50
C GLY A 129 -1.58 -11.17 -3.43
N ALA A 130 -1.90 -12.31 -2.83
CA ALA A 130 -1.05 -12.91 -1.79
C ALA A 130 0.26 -13.47 -2.35
N ASP A 131 1.35 -13.37 -1.59
CA ASP A 131 2.61 -14.06 -1.87
C ASP A 131 2.47 -15.56 -1.59
N LEU A 132 2.10 -16.32 -2.62
CA LEU A 132 1.89 -17.77 -2.51
C LEU A 132 3.17 -18.57 -2.28
N MET A 133 4.34 -17.99 -2.58
CA MET A 133 5.63 -18.68 -2.32
C MET A 133 5.99 -18.74 -0.83
N ARG A 134 5.36 -17.89 -0.04
CA ARG A 134 5.52 -17.80 1.42
C ARG A 134 4.19 -18.00 2.15
N PHE A 135 3.35 -18.87 1.58
CA PHE A 135 2.04 -19.18 2.16
C PHE A 135 2.20 -19.90 3.50
N THR A 136 1.49 -19.41 4.52
CA THR A 136 1.18 -20.13 5.76
C THR A 136 -0.31 -19.96 6.07
N VAL A 137 -0.89 -20.95 6.74
CA VAL A 137 -2.31 -20.93 7.12
C VAL A 137 -2.58 -19.74 8.05
N GLU A 138 -1.68 -19.47 8.98
CA GLU A 138 -1.79 -18.37 9.94
C GLU A 138 -1.81 -17.02 9.24
N ASN A 139 -0.91 -16.81 8.28
CA ASN A 139 -0.87 -15.58 7.51
C ASN A 139 -2.12 -15.39 6.65
N TRP A 140 -2.66 -16.49 6.10
CA TRP A 140 -3.89 -16.46 5.31
C TRP A 140 -5.10 -16.07 6.16
N ILE A 141 -5.24 -16.64 7.36
CA ILE A 141 -6.30 -16.29 8.31
C ILE A 141 -6.16 -14.83 8.72
N LEU A 142 -4.95 -14.37 9.01
CA LEU A 142 -4.66 -12.98 9.36
C LEU A 142 -5.07 -12.03 8.23
N ALA A 143 -4.70 -12.36 6.99
CA ALA A 143 -5.04 -11.58 5.81
C ALA A 143 -6.56 -11.44 5.61
N GLY A 144 -7.34 -12.46 5.94
CA GLY A 144 -8.82 -12.40 5.91
C GLY A 144 -9.40 -11.30 6.80
N SER A 145 -8.70 -10.91 7.85
CA SER A 145 -9.10 -9.82 8.73
C SER A 145 -9.11 -8.45 8.04
N MET A 146 -8.32 -8.26 6.98
CA MET A 146 -8.33 -7.02 6.18
C MET A 146 -9.71 -6.78 5.54
N PHE A 147 -10.31 -7.82 4.97
CA PHE A 147 -11.62 -7.74 4.34
C PHE A 147 -12.73 -7.49 5.37
N ARG A 148 -12.65 -8.18 6.52
CA ARG A 148 -13.54 -7.89 7.65
C ARG A 148 -13.46 -6.43 8.07
N ASN A 149 -12.26 -5.86 8.16
CA ASN A 149 -12.08 -4.48 8.55
C ASN A 149 -12.66 -3.51 7.52
N LEU A 150 -12.52 -3.78 6.21
CA LEU A 150 -13.17 -2.98 5.16
C LEU A 150 -14.69 -2.98 5.33
N ALA A 151 -15.30 -4.15 5.51
CA ALA A 151 -16.75 -4.26 5.74
C ALA A 151 -17.18 -3.49 7.01
N GLN A 152 -16.41 -3.58 8.10
CA GLN A 152 -16.70 -2.86 9.34
C GLN A 152 -16.56 -1.34 9.18
N MET A 153 -15.56 -0.85 8.46
CA MET A 153 -15.37 0.57 8.21
C MET A 153 -16.55 1.13 7.40
N SER A 154 -16.92 0.49 6.30
CA SER A 154 -18.08 0.88 5.50
C SER A 154 -19.37 0.86 6.33
N ALA A 155 -19.63 -0.21 7.10
CA ALA A 155 -20.81 -0.32 7.96
C ALA A 155 -20.86 0.77 9.06
N THR A 156 -19.72 1.31 9.48
CA THR A 156 -19.66 2.39 10.47
C THR A 156 -19.57 3.79 9.86
N GLY A 157 -19.74 3.90 8.53
CA GLY A 157 -19.77 5.17 7.81
C GLY A 157 -18.38 5.81 7.62
N ILE A 158 -17.31 5.02 7.69
CA ILE A 158 -15.96 5.48 7.33
C ILE A 158 -15.78 5.24 5.82
N PRO A 159 -15.71 6.29 4.98
CA PRO A 159 -15.65 6.13 3.54
C PRO A 159 -14.33 5.46 3.10
N ILE A 160 -14.46 4.50 2.18
CA ILE A 160 -13.33 3.84 1.52
C ILE A 160 -13.39 4.18 0.03
N ILE A 161 -12.41 4.91 -0.45
CA ILE A 161 -12.28 5.32 -1.84
C ILE A 161 -11.08 4.58 -2.44
N THR A 162 -11.32 3.76 -3.45
CA THR A 162 -10.26 3.02 -4.13
C THR A 162 -10.03 3.55 -5.54
N VAL A 163 -8.77 3.79 -5.88
CA VAL A 163 -8.33 4.11 -7.23
C VAL A 163 -7.67 2.87 -7.82
N LEU A 164 -8.36 2.22 -8.73
CA LEU A 164 -7.87 1.06 -9.48
C LEU A 164 -7.07 1.57 -10.68
N HIS A 165 -5.75 1.62 -10.54
CA HIS A 165 -4.87 2.25 -11.53
C HIS A 165 -3.92 1.28 -12.24
N GLY A 166 -3.94 0.02 -11.85
CA GLY A 166 -3.14 -1.05 -12.42
C GLY A 166 -3.81 -2.41 -12.27
N PRO A 167 -3.15 -3.49 -12.68
CA PRO A 167 -3.65 -4.85 -12.47
C PRO A 167 -3.75 -5.16 -10.98
N SER A 168 -4.92 -5.66 -10.57
CA SER A 168 -5.20 -6.11 -9.21
C SER A 168 -5.87 -7.47 -9.27
N THR A 169 -5.25 -8.48 -8.67
CA THR A 169 -5.67 -9.87 -8.80
C THR A 169 -6.02 -10.49 -7.45
N ALA A 170 -6.88 -11.48 -7.46
CA ALA A 170 -7.32 -12.25 -6.30
C ALA A 170 -7.72 -11.34 -5.12
N GLY A 171 -7.06 -11.42 -3.98
CA GLY A 171 -7.30 -10.55 -2.82
C GLY A 171 -7.14 -9.06 -3.12
N GLY A 172 -6.25 -8.67 -4.03
CA GLY A 172 -6.11 -7.30 -4.52
C GLY A 172 -7.35 -6.80 -5.28
N ALA A 173 -8.08 -7.68 -5.97
CA ALA A 173 -9.34 -7.34 -6.63
C ALA A 173 -10.51 -7.20 -5.65
N TYR A 174 -10.44 -7.83 -4.48
CA TYR A 174 -11.43 -7.65 -3.43
C TYR A 174 -11.43 -6.23 -2.85
N MET A 175 -10.27 -5.57 -2.81
CA MET A 175 -10.16 -4.22 -2.23
C MET A 175 -11.09 -3.21 -2.94
N PRO A 176 -11.05 -3.04 -4.28
CA PRO A 176 -12.02 -2.21 -4.96
C PRO A 176 -13.45 -2.75 -4.84
N GLY A 177 -13.65 -4.08 -4.86
CA GLY A 177 -14.98 -4.68 -4.73
C GLY A 177 -15.68 -4.43 -3.38
N MET A 178 -14.93 -4.13 -2.33
CA MET A 178 -15.43 -3.83 -0.99
C MET A 178 -15.36 -2.33 -0.63
N SER A 179 -14.97 -1.49 -1.58
CA SER A 179 -14.88 -0.05 -1.36
C SER A 179 -16.23 0.63 -1.61
N ASP A 180 -16.49 1.75 -0.92
CA ASP A 180 -17.71 2.54 -1.10
C ASP A 180 -17.69 3.30 -2.45
N TYR A 181 -16.48 3.70 -2.90
CA TYR A 181 -16.27 4.36 -4.19
C TYR A 181 -15.08 3.76 -4.92
N VAL A 182 -15.23 3.50 -6.21
CA VAL A 182 -14.16 2.99 -7.08
C VAL A 182 -13.96 3.91 -8.26
N ILE A 183 -12.71 4.35 -8.45
CA ILE A 183 -12.28 5.16 -9.59
C ILE A 183 -11.36 4.29 -10.44
N GLY A 184 -11.83 3.87 -11.61
CA GLY A 184 -11.03 3.10 -12.56
C GLY A 184 -10.22 4.00 -13.48
N VAL A 185 -8.92 3.73 -13.61
CA VAL A 185 -8.07 4.43 -14.59
C VAL A 185 -8.21 3.75 -15.95
N LYS A 186 -8.63 4.54 -16.94
CA LYS A 186 -8.84 4.07 -18.32
C LYS A 186 -7.58 3.39 -18.86
N ASN A 187 -7.74 2.23 -19.47
CA ASN A 187 -6.72 1.37 -20.09
C ASN A 187 -5.73 0.71 -19.10
N ASN A 188 -5.70 1.09 -17.82
CA ASN A 188 -4.74 0.55 -16.86
C ASN A 188 -5.43 -0.21 -15.71
N GLY A 189 -6.59 0.27 -15.26
CA GLY A 189 -7.31 -0.36 -14.14
C GLY A 189 -7.91 -1.70 -14.53
N LEU A 190 -7.46 -2.77 -13.90
CA LEU A 190 -7.96 -4.13 -14.11
C LEU A 190 -8.13 -4.83 -12.76
N ALA A 191 -9.33 -5.32 -12.48
CA ALA A 191 -9.60 -6.23 -11.37
C ALA A 191 -9.94 -7.61 -11.93
N ALA A 192 -9.21 -8.63 -11.52
CA ALA A 192 -9.39 -9.99 -12.00
C ALA A 192 -9.24 -11.01 -10.88
N LEU A 193 -9.93 -12.16 -11.02
CA LEU A 193 -9.82 -13.26 -10.05
C LEU A 193 -8.40 -13.83 -10.03
N ALA A 194 -7.77 -13.91 -11.20
CA ALA A 194 -6.42 -14.43 -11.39
C ALA A 194 -5.66 -13.61 -12.43
N GLY A 195 -4.34 -13.76 -12.47
CA GLY A 195 -3.50 -13.15 -13.50
C GLY A 195 -3.80 -13.73 -14.90
N ALA A 196 -3.40 -12.99 -15.94
CA ALA A 196 -3.66 -13.38 -17.35
C ALA A 196 -3.06 -14.73 -17.76
N ALA A 197 -2.18 -15.32 -16.97
CA ALA A 197 -1.57 -16.63 -17.22
C ALA A 197 -2.37 -17.83 -16.66
N LEU A 198 -3.47 -17.56 -15.96
CA LEU A 198 -4.43 -18.53 -15.44
C LEU A 198 -5.78 -18.38 -16.15
#